data_7bee7b1d621a1e628c29f14340ea64a6
#
_entry.id   7bee7b1d621a1e628c29f14340ea64a6
#
_cell.length_a   1.000
_cell.length_b   1.000
_cell.length_c   1.000
_cell.angle_alpha   90.00
_cell.angle_beta   90.00
_cell.angle_gamma   90.00
#
_symmetry.space_group_name_H-M   'P 1'
#
loop_
_entity.id
_entity.type
_entity.pdbx_description
1 polymer ?
#
loop_
_entity_poly.entity_id
_entity_poly.type
_entity_poly.pdbx_seq_one_letter_code
_entity_poly.pdbx_strand_id
1 'polypeptide(L)'
;MDWLIAPFAEFAFMRRALAGVLALSVASAPLGVLLMLRRMSLTGDGMSHAILPGTAIAYAVFGLSLWPMTVGGFLAGAAIALMAGVMARFTALKEDATLASFYLMSLALGVLIVSWRGSNVDLMHFLFGSILALDDPTLVLVAAISSLTLVTLALLWRPLVMDGVDPGFLRTVSRSGTPSYFAFMILLVLNLVAGFHALGTLLAVGFLVLPAVTARFWARDLNGMVLIAAIVALLGGVGGLVLSYHASLPTGPAMIMAMGLCFLGSVVVGPAGGVMAMSRAGRHRTG
;
A
#
# COMPACT_ATOMS: atom_id res chain seq x y z
N MET A 1 8.80 -26.16 16.09
CA MET A 1 7.83 -25.06 16.23
C MET A 1 8.43 -23.88 16.98
N ASP A 2 9.38 -24.14 17.87
CA ASP A 2 10.05 -23.09 18.66
C ASP A 2 10.75 -22.04 17.80
N TRP A 3 11.34 -22.41 16.67
CA TRP A 3 11.99 -21.51 15.72
C TRP A 3 11.06 -20.38 15.17
N LEU A 4 9.76 -20.65 14.98
CA LEU A 4 8.77 -19.67 14.52
C LEU A 4 8.21 -18.82 15.65
N ILE A 5 8.03 -19.40 16.84
CA ILE A 5 7.29 -18.79 17.95
C ILE A 5 8.21 -18.07 18.91
N ALA A 6 9.44 -18.58 19.13
CA ALA A 6 10.39 -18.01 20.08
C ALA A 6 10.62 -16.50 19.90
N PRO A 7 10.85 -15.96 18.68
CA PRO A 7 11.09 -14.51 18.51
C PRO A 7 9.93 -13.65 19.02
N PHE A 8 8.69 -14.12 18.84
CA PHE A 8 7.49 -13.40 19.28
C PHE A 8 7.19 -13.59 20.77
N ALA A 9 7.58 -14.69 21.36
CA ALA A 9 7.42 -14.94 22.79
C ALA A 9 8.42 -14.12 23.61
N GLU A 10 9.66 -14.06 23.18
CA GLU A 10 10.77 -13.47 23.93
C GLU A 10 10.84 -11.93 23.79
N PHE A 11 10.54 -11.38 22.60
CA PHE A 11 10.78 -9.97 22.29
C PHE A 11 9.51 -9.14 22.10
N ALA A 12 9.36 -8.08 22.89
CA ALA A 12 8.23 -7.14 22.80
C ALA A 12 8.16 -6.41 21.45
N PHE A 13 9.32 -6.05 20.85
CA PHE A 13 9.37 -5.40 19.55
C PHE A 13 8.84 -6.30 18.42
N MET A 14 9.10 -7.62 18.50
CA MET A 14 8.57 -8.57 17.53
C MET A 14 7.04 -8.70 17.61
N ARG A 15 6.46 -8.64 18.82
CA ARG A 15 5.00 -8.62 19.00
C ARG A 15 4.37 -7.37 18.43
N ARG A 16 5.01 -6.19 18.63
CA ARG A 16 4.55 -4.92 18.02
C ARG A 16 4.63 -4.97 16.51
N ALA A 17 5.75 -5.46 15.96
CA ALA A 17 5.91 -5.65 14.52
C ALA A 17 4.83 -6.58 13.94
N LEU A 18 4.54 -7.70 14.62
CA LEU A 18 3.48 -8.63 14.22
C LEU A 18 2.10 -7.96 14.21
N ALA A 19 1.77 -7.19 15.24
CA ALA A 19 0.51 -6.44 15.31
C ALA A 19 0.41 -5.39 14.18
N GLY A 20 1.51 -4.69 13.88
CA GLY A 20 1.60 -3.77 12.75
C GLY A 20 1.40 -4.46 11.40
N VAL A 21 2.04 -5.62 11.18
CA VAL A 21 1.85 -6.46 9.99
C VAL A 21 0.41 -6.90 9.84
N LEU A 22 -0.23 -7.37 10.92
CA LEU A 22 -1.64 -7.77 10.92
C LEU A 22 -2.55 -6.60 10.51
N ALA A 23 -2.39 -5.44 11.14
CA ALA A 23 -3.19 -4.27 10.86
C ALA A 23 -3.04 -3.82 9.39
N LEU A 24 -1.80 -3.73 8.90
CA LEU A 24 -1.52 -3.37 7.53
C LEU A 24 -2.03 -4.42 6.53
N SER A 25 -1.87 -5.72 6.80
CA SER A 25 -2.29 -6.79 5.90
C SER A 25 -3.79 -6.73 5.62
N VAL A 26 -4.60 -6.55 6.66
CA VAL A 26 -6.06 -6.54 6.53
C VAL A 26 -6.57 -5.27 5.86
N ALA A 27 -5.94 -4.12 6.11
CA ALA A 27 -6.34 -2.85 5.51
C ALA A 27 -5.83 -2.66 4.08
N SER A 28 -4.57 -3.08 3.80
CA SER A 28 -3.94 -2.90 2.48
C SER A 28 -4.48 -3.87 1.44
N ALA A 29 -4.88 -5.10 1.82
CA ALA A 29 -5.36 -6.11 0.89
C ALA A 29 -6.56 -5.64 0.04
N PRO A 30 -7.68 -5.17 0.61
CA PRO A 30 -8.81 -4.71 -0.19
C PRO A 30 -8.48 -3.45 -0.99
N LEU A 31 -7.66 -2.53 -0.47
CA LEU A 31 -7.21 -1.35 -1.22
C LEU A 31 -6.34 -1.72 -2.41
N GLY A 32 -5.39 -2.64 -2.24
CA GLY A 32 -4.53 -3.13 -3.31
C GLY A 32 -5.33 -3.83 -4.41
N VAL A 33 -6.33 -4.64 -4.04
CA VAL A 33 -7.23 -5.30 -5.01
C VAL A 33 -8.07 -4.27 -5.77
N LEU A 34 -8.64 -3.26 -5.10
CA LEU A 34 -9.36 -2.17 -5.75
C LEU A 34 -8.45 -1.34 -6.67
N LEU A 35 -7.20 -1.06 -6.25
CA LEU A 35 -6.20 -0.36 -7.05
C LEU A 35 -5.88 -1.12 -8.35
N MET A 36 -5.70 -2.44 -8.24
CA MET A 36 -5.47 -3.31 -9.39
C MET A 36 -6.68 -3.37 -10.33
N LEU A 37 -7.91 -3.45 -9.82
CA LEU A 37 -9.14 -3.43 -10.61
C LEU A 37 -9.28 -2.13 -11.42
N ARG A 38 -8.90 -1.01 -10.82
CA ARG A 38 -8.90 0.30 -11.48
C ARG A 38 -7.77 0.48 -12.49
N ARG A 39 -6.88 -0.52 -12.65
CA ARG A 39 -5.66 -0.47 -13.48
C ARG A 39 -4.70 0.66 -13.08
N MET A 40 -4.70 1.02 -11.80
CA MET A 40 -3.96 2.14 -11.24
C MET A 40 -2.80 1.68 -10.33
N SER A 41 -2.20 0.52 -10.59
CA SER A 41 -1.15 -0.06 -9.73
C SER A 41 0.05 0.87 -9.55
N LEU A 42 0.40 1.65 -10.57
CA LEU A 42 1.48 2.67 -10.49
C LEU A 42 1.08 3.90 -9.67
N THR A 43 -0.21 4.15 -9.49
CA THR A 43 -0.71 5.27 -8.67
C THR A 43 -0.29 5.10 -7.20
N GLY A 44 -0.25 3.86 -6.70
CA GLY A 44 0.23 3.58 -5.35
C GLY A 44 1.67 4.08 -5.14
N ASP A 45 2.54 3.82 -6.09
CA ASP A 45 3.93 4.28 -6.07
C ASP A 45 4.01 5.82 -6.13
N GLY A 46 3.33 6.43 -7.11
CA GLY A 46 3.27 7.88 -7.23
C GLY A 46 2.73 8.57 -5.97
N MET A 47 1.69 8.02 -5.35
CA MET A 47 1.09 8.58 -4.14
C MET A 47 2.00 8.44 -2.92
N SER A 48 2.86 7.43 -2.84
CA SER A 48 3.87 7.33 -1.77
C SER A 48 4.89 8.48 -1.82
N HIS A 49 5.24 8.92 -3.01
CA HIS A 49 6.11 10.08 -3.22
C HIS A 49 5.38 11.41 -3.01
N ALA A 50 4.07 11.46 -3.25
CA ALA A 50 3.24 12.63 -3.01
C ALA A 50 3.19 13.05 -1.52
N ILE A 51 3.40 12.10 -0.61
CA ILE A 51 3.42 12.32 0.85
C ILE A 51 4.70 13.05 1.30
N LEU A 52 5.83 12.87 0.60
CA LEU A 52 7.16 13.29 1.03
C LEU A 52 7.29 14.80 1.34
N PRO A 53 6.81 15.76 0.54
CA PRO A 53 6.99 17.17 0.87
C PRO A 53 6.32 17.56 2.18
N GLY A 54 5.12 17.01 2.44
CA GLY A 54 4.38 17.31 3.66
C GLY A 54 5.08 16.76 4.89
N THR A 55 5.60 15.52 4.81
CA THR A 55 6.41 14.94 5.89
C THR A 55 7.73 15.70 6.07
N ALA A 56 8.38 16.12 4.98
CA ALA A 56 9.61 16.90 5.01
C ALA A 56 9.41 18.28 5.64
N ILE A 57 8.33 18.99 5.30
CA ILE A 57 7.97 20.29 5.94
C ILE A 57 7.72 20.09 7.43
N ALA A 58 6.91 19.08 7.79
CA ALA A 58 6.59 18.79 9.18
C ALA A 58 7.87 18.43 9.98
N TYR A 59 8.73 17.60 9.42
CA TYR A 59 10.04 17.30 10.00
C TYR A 59 10.89 18.55 10.17
N ALA A 60 10.92 19.42 9.18
CA ALA A 60 11.70 20.66 9.19
C ALA A 60 11.28 21.62 10.28
N VAL A 61 9.99 21.65 10.66
CA VAL A 61 9.42 22.58 11.67
C VAL A 61 9.38 21.96 13.06
N PHE A 62 8.98 20.68 13.15
CA PHE A 62 8.67 20.01 14.41
C PHE A 62 9.67 18.89 14.79
N GLY A 63 10.67 18.62 13.94
CA GLY A 63 11.58 17.49 14.11
C GLY A 63 10.91 16.13 13.86
N LEU A 64 11.50 15.06 14.39
CA LEU A 64 10.96 13.69 14.33
C LEU A 64 9.75 13.55 15.27
N SER A 65 8.63 14.12 14.85
CA SER A 65 7.39 14.06 15.61
C SER A 65 6.30 13.32 14.81
N LEU A 66 5.74 12.25 15.38
CA LEU A 66 4.79 11.36 14.72
C LEU A 66 3.58 12.12 14.15
N TRP A 67 2.88 12.89 14.97
CA TRP A 67 1.64 13.56 14.59
C TRP A 67 1.81 14.63 13.50
N PRO A 68 2.75 15.59 13.61
CA PRO A 68 3.01 16.55 12.55
C PRO A 68 3.39 15.89 11.21
N MET A 69 4.24 14.87 11.24
CA MET A 69 4.66 14.16 10.03
C MET A 69 3.50 13.39 9.40
N THR A 70 2.63 12.75 10.21
CA THR A 70 1.42 12.07 9.74
C THR A 70 0.45 13.05 9.09
N VAL A 71 0.15 14.15 9.76
CA VAL A 71 -0.78 15.18 9.25
C VAL A 71 -0.20 15.85 8.01
N GLY A 72 1.08 16.23 8.03
CA GLY A 72 1.76 16.84 6.90
C GLY A 72 1.77 15.92 5.67
N GLY A 73 2.13 14.67 5.83
CA GLY A 73 2.11 13.66 4.77
C GLY A 73 0.72 13.43 4.22
N PHE A 74 -0.28 13.29 5.10
CA PHE A 74 -1.67 13.13 4.69
C PHE A 74 -2.19 14.34 3.91
N LEU A 75 -1.95 15.55 4.38
CA LEU A 75 -2.40 16.76 3.70
C LEU A 75 -1.75 16.93 2.33
N ALA A 76 -0.44 16.67 2.20
CA ALA A 76 0.25 16.74 0.92
C ALA A 76 -0.28 15.68 -0.05
N GLY A 77 -0.35 14.42 0.37
CA GLY A 77 -0.88 13.34 -0.46
C GLY A 77 -2.33 13.56 -0.87
N ALA A 78 -3.20 13.99 0.06
CA ALA A 78 -4.59 14.30 -0.23
C ALA A 78 -4.73 15.49 -1.20
N ALA A 79 -3.92 16.54 -1.03
CA ALA A 79 -3.90 17.69 -1.95
C ALA A 79 -3.51 17.25 -3.37
N ILE A 80 -2.46 16.43 -3.52
CA ILE A 80 -2.04 15.88 -4.83
C ILE A 80 -3.16 15.01 -5.44
N ALA A 81 -3.75 14.12 -4.65
CA ALA A 81 -4.85 13.26 -5.11
C ALA A 81 -6.05 14.08 -5.60
N LEU A 82 -6.43 15.11 -4.84
CA LEU A 82 -7.53 16.00 -5.19
C LEU A 82 -7.22 16.83 -6.43
N MET A 83 -6.04 17.45 -6.49
CA MET A 83 -5.60 18.25 -7.64
C MET A 83 -5.55 17.41 -8.93
N ALA A 84 -4.94 16.24 -8.86
CA ALA A 84 -4.85 15.33 -10.01
C ALA A 84 -6.24 14.85 -10.47
N GLY A 85 -7.12 14.46 -9.55
CA GLY A 85 -8.48 14.05 -9.87
C GLY A 85 -9.34 15.18 -10.43
N VAL A 86 -9.15 16.41 -9.97
CA VAL A 86 -9.83 17.60 -10.52
C VAL A 86 -9.29 17.90 -11.93
N MET A 87 -7.96 17.95 -12.11
CA MET A 87 -7.36 18.23 -13.41
C MET A 87 -7.74 17.21 -14.49
N ALA A 88 -7.76 15.90 -14.15
CA ALA A 88 -8.19 14.86 -15.07
C ALA A 88 -9.64 15.03 -15.55
N ARG A 89 -10.48 15.77 -14.81
CA ARG A 89 -11.88 16.04 -15.19
C ARG A 89 -12.05 17.29 -16.05
N PHE A 90 -11.20 18.28 -15.86
CA PHE A 90 -11.28 19.57 -16.57
C PHE A 90 -10.34 19.65 -17.76
N THR A 91 -9.49 18.65 -17.99
CA THR A 91 -8.55 18.60 -19.11
C THR A 91 -8.71 17.30 -19.92
N ALA A 92 -8.12 17.26 -21.11
CA ALA A 92 -8.06 16.06 -21.94
C ALA A 92 -7.01 15.03 -21.47
N LEU A 93 -6.31 15.29 -20.35
CA LEU A 93 -5.27 14.42 -19.83
C LEU A 93 -5.89 13.19 -19.16
N LYS A 94 -5.23 12.04 -19.36
CA LYS A 94 -5.57 10.83 -18.63
C LYS A 94 -5.19 10.97 -17.16
N GLU A 95 -5.94 10.31 -16.29
CA GLU A 95 -5.75 10.34 -14.84
C GLU A 95 -4.32 9.96 -14.42
N ASP A 96 -3.77 8.89 -15.01
CA ASP A 96 -2.40 8.44 -14.73
C ASP A 96 -1.35 9.50 -15.07
N ALA A 97 -1.52 10.23 -16.20
CA ALA A 97 -0.59 11.27 -16.61
C ALA A 97 -0.66 12.48 -15.67
N THR A 98 -1.87 12.81 -15.22
CA THR A 98 -2.08 13.94 -14.29
C THR A 98 -1.48 13.62 -12.93
N LEU A 99 -1.75 12.43 -12.40
CA LEU A 99 -1.15 11.94 -11.15
C LEU A 99 0.37 11.90 -11.26
N ALA A 100 0.92 11.35 -12.36
CA ALA A 100 2.37 11.28 -12.58
C ALA A 100 3.02 12.68 -12.55
N SER A 101 2.41 13.66 -13.20
CA SER A 101 2.93 15.02 -13.21
C SER A 101 2.95 15.65 -11.82
N PHE A 102 1.87 15.53 -11.07
CA PHE A 102 1.78 16.10 -9.73
C PHE A 102 2.70 15.42 -8.73
N TYR A 103 2.80 14.08 -8.74
CA TYR A 103 3.69 13.43 -7.78
C TYR A 103 5.17 13.65 -8.09
N LEU A 104 5.56 13.78 -9.37
CA LEU A 104 6.93 14.14 -9.74
C LEU A 104 7.29 15.56 -9.25
N MET A 105 6.37 16.52 -9.40
CA MET A 105 6.54 17.86 -8.83
C MET A 105 6.64 17.80 -7.30
N SER A 106 5.80 17.00 -6.66
CA SER A 106 5.80 16.78 -5.22
C SER A 106 7.12 16.18 -4.74
N LEU A 107 7.61 15.14 -5.41
CA LEU A 107 8.89 14.51 -5.11
C LEU A 107 10.04 15.51 -5.21
N ALA A 108 10.10 16.26 -6.32
CA ALA A 108 11.13 17.28 -6.52
C ALA A 108 11.08 18.35 -5.41
N LEU A 109 9.89 18.81 -5.03
CA LEU A 109 9.69 19.76 -3.94
C LEU A 109 10.17 19.17 -2.59
N GLY A 110 9.83 17.92 -2.29
CA GLY A 110 10.26 17.23 -1.09
C GLY A 110 11.78 17.14 -0.99
N VAL A 111 12.44 16.74 -2.07
CA VAL A 111 13.91 16.68 -2.15
C VAL A 111 14.55 18.06 -1.97
N LEU A 112 13.99 19.10 -2.62
CA LEU A 112 14.48 20.47 -2.46
C LEU A 112 14.40 20.96 -1.01
N ILE A 113 13.28 20.69 -0.31
CA ILE A 113 13.09 21.10 1.09
C ILE A 113 14.11 20.41 2.00
N VAL A 114 14.32 19.10 1.82
CA VAL A 114 15.30 18.33 2.59
C VAL A 114 16.72 18.84 2.34
N SER A 115 17.06 19.07 1.07
CA SER A 115 18.40 19.52 0.66
C SER A 115 18.73 20.92 1.15
N TRP A 116 17.75 21.83 1.15
CA TRP A 116 17.98 23.24 1.54
C TRP A 116 18.37 23.41 3.02
N ARG A 117 17.86 22.56 3.88
CA ARG A 117 18.18 22.63 5.33
C ARG A 117 19.50 21.94 5.71
N GLY A 118 20.21 21.32 4.76
CA GLY A 118 21.49 20.65 5.04
C GLY A 118 21.37 19.57 6.13
N SER A 119 20.18 18.97 6.25
CA SER A 119 19.91 17.97 7.28
C SER A 119 20.66 16.69 6.95
N ASN A 120 21.43 16.17 7.92
CA ASN A 120 21.99 14.82 7.91
C ASN A 120 20.88 13.76 8.06
N VAL A 121 19.69 14.02 7.46
CA VAL A 121 18.61 13.06 7.47
C VAL A 121 19.02 11.91 6.58
N ASP A 122 19.16 10.76 7.17
CA ASP A 122 19.41 9.54 6.43
C ASP A 122 18.15 9.24 5.59
N LEU A 123 18.20 9.66 4.30
CA LEU A 123 17.15 9.38 3.32
C LEU A 123 16.82 7.89 3.25
N MET A 124 17.79 7.03 3.56
CA MET A 124 17.60 5.58 3.64
C MET A 124 16.60 5.21 4.73
N HIS A 125 16.62 5.91 5.87
CA HIS A 125 15.66 5.66 6.94
C HIS A 125 14.22 6.04 6.54
N PHE A 126 14.04 7.11 5.77
CA PHE A 126 12.73 7.51 5.22
C PHE A 126 12.22 6.54 4.15
N LEU A 127 13.11 5.99 3.32
CA LEU A 127 12.73 5.10 2.22
C LEU A 127 12.44 3.69 2.69
N PHE A 128 13.26 3.17 3.60
CA PHE A 128 13.20 1.76 4.01
C PHE A 128 12.56 1.55 5.39
N GLY A 129 12.42 2.59 6.20
CA GLY A 129 11.81 2.48 7.53
C GLY A 129 12.37 1.34 8.38
N SER A 130 11.72 1.03 9.48
CA SER A 130 12.00 -0.18 10.27
C SER A 130 10.77 -0.58 11.09
N ILE A 131 10.08 -1.61 10.66
CA ILE A 131 8.92 -2.13 11.41
C ILE A 131 9.30 -2.68 12.79
N LEU A 132 10.55 -3.09 12.98
CA LEU A 132 11.05 -3.53 14.29
C LEU A 132 11.24 -2.36 15.28
N ALA A 133 11.36 -1.13 14.78
CA ALA A 133 11.47 0.08 15.58
C ALA A 133 10.10 0.71 15.91
N LEU A 134 8.99 0.03 15.58
CA LEU A 134 7.64 0.49 15.90
C LEU A 134 7.50 0.69 17.41
N ASP A 135 7.20 1.93 17.80
CA ASP A 135 6.78 2.30 19.15
C ASP A 135 5.26 2.16 19.32
N ASP A 136 4.80 2.22 20.55
CA ASP A 136 3.38 2.06 20.86
C ASP A 136 2.50 3.16 20.23
N PRO A 137 2.89 4.45 20.20
CA PRO A 137 2.13 5.50 19.52
C PRO A 137 1.97 5.24 18.01
N THR A 138 3.04 4.81 17.33
CA THR A 138 2.99 4.49 15.91
C THR A 138 2.13 3.25 15.64
N LEU A 139 2.21 2.23 16.49
CA LEU A 139 1.34 1.06 16.38
C LEU A 139 -0.13 1.42 16.51
N VAL A 140 -0.49 2.27 17.49
CA VAL A 140 -1.85 2.77 17.67
C VAL A 140 -2.32 3.57 16.45
N LEU A 141 -1.46 4.42 15.90
CA LEU A 141 -1.75 5.18 14.67
C LEU A 141 -2.06 4.23 13.49
N VAL A 142 -1.19 3.25 13.25
CA VAL A 142 -1.36 2.26 12.17
C VAL A 142 -2.66 1.47 12.37
N ALA A 143 -2.92 1.00 13.58
CA ALA A 143 -4.15 0.28 13.90
C ALA A 143 -5.41 1.15 13.73
N ALA A 144 -5.36 2.41 14.14
CA ALA A 144 -6.46 3.36 13.97
C ALA A 144 -6.77 3.63 12.49
N ILE A 145 -5.74 3.90 11.68
CA ILE A 145 -5.89 4.12 10.24
C ILE A 145 -6.42 2.85 9.56
N SER A 146 -5.89 1.68 9.92
CA SER A 146 -6.35 0.39 9.39
C SER A 146 -7.82 0.13 9.73
N SER A 147 -8.22 0.37 10.96
CA SER A 147 -9.60 0.23 11.40
C SER A 147 -10.53 1.21 10.69
N LEU A 148 -10.14 2.48 10.58
CA LEU A 148 -10.89 3.50 9.83
C LEU A 148 -11.05 3.09 8.36
N THR A 149 -9.98 2.60 7.75
CA THR A 149 -9.98 2.11 6.36
C THR A 149 -10.99 0.97 6.20
N LEU A 150 -10.96 -0.03 7.08
CA LEU A 150 -11.88 -1.18 7.01
C LEU A 150 -13.32 -0.77 7.20
N VAL A 151 -13.63 0.09 8.18
CA VAL A 151 -14.98 0.61 8.40
C VAL A 151 -15.47 1.38 7.18
N THR A 152 -14.65 2.28 6.64
CA THR A 152 -15.00 3.07 5.45
C THR A 152 -15.19 2.18 4.22
N LEU A 153 -14.32 1.19 4.02
CA LEU A 153 -14.47 0.21 2.95
C LEU A 153 -15.75 -0.62 3.11
N ALA A 154 -16.07 -1.06 4.32
CA ALA A 154 -17.31 -1.81 4.57
C ALA A 154 -18.56 -0.98 4.22
N LEU A 155 -18.58 0.30 4.58
CA LEU A 155 -19.68 1.23 4.29
C LEU A 155 -19.78 1.56 2.79
N LEU A 156 -18.66 1.77 2.14
CA LEU A 156 -18.59 2.22 0.74
C LEU A 156 -18.23 1.09 -0.25
N TRP A 157 -18.27 -0.18 0.18
CA TRP A 157 -17.82 -1.30 -0.65
C TRP A 157 -18.48 -1.35 -2.01
N ARG A 158 -19.82 -1.30 -2.03
CA ARG A 158 -20.59 -1.38 -3.28
C ARG A 158 -20.24 -0.26 -4.26
N PRO A 159 -20.32 1.03 -3.90
CA PRO A 159 -19.99 2.11 -4.82
C PRO A 159 -18.50 2.10 -5.22
N LEU A 160 -17.59 1.70 -4.33
CA LEU A 160 -16.16 1.59 -4.66
C LEU A 160 -15.86 0.51 -5.70
N VAL A 161 -16.50 -0.66 -5.57
CA VAL A 161 -16.36 -1.75 -6.54
C VAL A 161 -16.98 -1.37 -7.88
N MET A 162 -18.19 -0.79 -7.87
CA MET A 162 -18.85 -0.35 -9.11
C MET A 162 -18.03 0.73 -9.85
N ASP A 163 -17.46 1.69 -9.13
CA ASP A 163 -16.58 2.72 -9.70
C ASP A 163 -15.27 2.12 -10.26
N GLY A 164 -14.77 1.03 -9.65
CA GLY A 164 -13.58 0.32 -10.11
C GLY A 164 -13.80 -0.52 -11.38
N VAL A 165 -15.02 -1.02 -11.59
CA VAL A 165 -15.36 -1.87 -12.74
C VAL A 165 -15.88 -1.06 -13.93
N ASP A 166 -16.82 -0.15 -13.69
CA ASP A 166 -17.41 0.72 -14.72
C ASP A 166 -17.75 2.11 -14.13
N PRO A 167 -16.79 3.05 -14.16
CA PRO A 167 -17.02 4.41 -13.68
C PRO A 167 -18.10 5.15 -14.47
N GLY A 168 -18.27 4.82 -15.77
CA GLY A 168 -19.26 5.43 -16.65
C GLY A 168 -20.69 5.06 -16.20
N PHE A 169 -20.93 3.79 -16.00
CA PHE A 169 -22.22 3.28 -15.52
C PHE A 169 -22.59 3.89 -14.16
N LEU A 170 -21.64 3.93 -13.21
CA LEU A 170 -21.92 4.48 -11.89
C LEU A 170 -22.36 5.96 -11.95
N ARG A 171 -21.75 6.75 -12.83
CA ARG A 171 -22.10 8.17 -13.02
C ARG A 171 -23.50 8.38 -13.61
N THR A 172 -23.99 7.43 -14.42
CA THR A 172 -25.33 7.53 -15.01
C THR A 172 -26.43 7.11 -14.02
N VAL A 173 -26.16 6.12 -13.17
CA VAL A 173 -27.15 5.53 -12.25
C VAL A 173 -27.14 6.22 -10.88
N SER A 174 -26.00 6.77 -10.44
CA SER A 174 -25.86 7.33 -9.09
C SER A 174 -24.93 8.55 -9.07
N ARG A 175 -25.27 9.52 -8.20
CA ARG A 175 -24.38 10.64 -7.90
C ARG A 175 -23.15 10.25 -7.05
N SER A 176 -23.06 8.99 -6.64
CA SER A 176 -21.97 8.50 -5.77
C SER A 176 -20.63 8.26 -6.48
N GLY A 177 -20.56 8.29 -7.80
CA GLY A 177 -19.33 8.00 -8.55
C GLY A 177 -18.17 8.93 -8.22
N THR A 178 -18.43 10.24 -8.19
CA THR A 178 -17.40 11.23 -7.83
C THR A 178 -16.93 11.10 -6.37
N PRO A 179 -17.82 11.08 -5.36
CA PRO A 179 -17.38 10.90 -3.98
C PRO A 179 -16.69 9.55 -3.72
N SER A 180 -17.07 8.47 -4.42
CA SER A 180 -16.40 7.16 -4.29
C SER A 180 -14.95 7.20 -4.75
N TYR A 181 -14.67 7.86 -5.86
CA TYR A 181 -13.33 8.05 -6.35
C TYR A 181 -12.43 8.78 -5.32
N PHE A 182 -12.91 9.94 -4.83
CA PHE A 182 -12.15 10.70 -3.85
C PHE A 182 -12.01 9.99 -2.51
N ALA A 183 -13.04 9.28 -2.05
CA ALA A 183 -12.97 8.45 -0.86
C ALA A 183 -11.89 7.36 -1.00
N PHE A 184 -11.82 6.70 -2.16
CA PHE A 184 -10.78 5.72 -2.44
C PHE A 184 -9.37 6.34 -2.40
N MET A 185 -9.19 7.50 -3.04
CA MET A 185 -7.89 8.19 -3.05
C MET A 185 -7.46 8.61 -1.64
N ILE A 186 -8.38 9.13 -0.83
CA ILE A 186 -8.10 9.50 0.56
C ILE A 186 -7.73 8.28 1.41
N LEU A 187 -8.45 7.17 1.25
CA LEU A 187 -8.12 5.92 1.94
C LEU A 187 -6.76 5.37 1.53
N LEU A 188 -6.43 5.46 0.23
CA LEU A 188 -5.11 5.07 -0.29
C LEU A 188 -4.01 5.90 0.36
N VAL A 189 -4.15 7.23 0.38
CA VAL A 189 -3.18 8.13 1.04
C VAL A 189 -3.03 7.82 2.52
N LEU A 190 -4.14 7.64 3.25
CA LEU A 190 -4.11 7.28 4.67
C LEU A 190 -3.35 5.98 4.92
N ASN A 191 -3.61 4.95 4.10
CA ASN A 191 -2.93 3.66 4.20
C ASN A 191 -1.43 3.77 3.87
N LEU A 192 -1.07 4.57 2.86
CA LEU A 192 0.33 4.83 2.52
C LEU A 192 1.05 5.62 3.62
N VAL A 193 0.39 6.56 4.29
CA VAL A 193 0.95 7.27 5.47
C VAL A 193 1.16 6.29 6.63
N ALA A 194 0.21 5.40 6.91
CA ALA A 194 0.40 4.36 7.92
C ALA A 194 1.56 3.42 7.55
N GLY A 195 1.62 2.98 6.30
CA GLY A 195 2.70 2.15 5.76
C GLY A 195 4.06 2.86 5.79
N PHE A 196 4.10 4.17 5.54
CA PHE A 196 5.30 4.98 5.64
C PHE A 196 5.90 4.94 7.05
N HIS A 197 5.10 5.11 8.08
CA HIS A 197 5.59 5.06 9.46
C HIS A 197 6.03 3.65 9.89
N ALA A 198 5.42 2.60 9.32
CA ALA A 198 5.74 1.22 9.68
C ALA A 198 6.89 0.63 8.84
N LEU A 199 6.89 0.86 7.54
CA LEU A 199 7.73 0.16 6.56
C LEU A 199 8.66 1.09 5.77
N GLY A 200 8.40 2.40 5.78
CA GLY A 200 8.99 3.35 4.83
C GLY A 200 8.20 3.46 3.53
N THR A 201 8.46 4.51 2.75
CA THR A 201 7.67 4.84 1.55
C THR A 201 7.71 3.75 0.49
N LEU A 202 8.89 3.25 0.16
CA LEU A 202 9.09 2.27 -0.91
C LEU A 202 8.42 0.92 -0.59
N LEU A 203 8.53 0.49 0.66
CA LEU A 203 8.06 -0.83 1.07
C LEU A 203 6.55 -0.85 1.32
N ALA A 204 5.95 0.28 1.70
CA ALA A 204 4.51 0.41 1.87
C ALA A 204 3.74 0.10 0.58
N VAL A 205 4.27 0.55 -0.58
CA VAL A 205 3.68 0.26 -1.90
C VAL A 205 3.80 -1.22 -2.25
N GLY A 206 4.97 -1.82 -2.04
CA GLY A 206 5.18 -3.24 -2.27
C GLY A 206 4.22 -4.10 -1.43
N PHE A 207 4.01 -3.72 -0.16
CA PHE A 207 3.09 -4.37 0.75
C PHE A 207 1.61 -4.24 0.32
N LEU A 208 1.26 -3.14 -0.36
CA LEU A 208 -0.07 -2.91 -0.92
C LEU A 208 -0.31 -3.69 -2.22
N VAL A 209 0.66 -3.68 -3.14
CA VAL A 209 0.46 -4.15 -4.52
C VAL A 209 0.76 -5.64 -4.68
N LEU A 210 1.88 -6.14 -4.15
CA LEU A 210 2.31 -7.53 -4.38
C LEU A 210 1.28 -8.58 -3.95
N PRO A 211 0.65 -8.48 -2.77
CA PRO A 211 -0.37 -9.44 -2.36
C PRO A 211 -1.60 -9.42 -3.28
N ALA A 212 -2.03 -8.23 -3.70
CA ALA A 212 -3.19 -8.07 -4.58
C ALA A 212 -2.96 -8.69 -5.97
N VAL A 213 -1.79 -8.43 -6.56
CA VAL A 213 -1.41 -9.03 -7.85
C VAL A 213 -1.24 -10.55 -7.72
N THR A 214 -0.67 -11.04 -6.63
CA THR A 214 -0.56 -12.47 -6.33
C THR A 214 -1.93 -13.14 -6.25
N ALA A 215 -2.88 -12.52 -5.55
CA ALA A 215 -4.23 -13.04 -5.39
C ALA A 215 -4.98 -13.23 -6.73
N ARG A 216 -4.67 -12.43 -7.74
CA ARG A 216 -5.27 -12.52 -9.09
C ARG A 216 -5.02 -13.86 -9.78
N PHE A 217 -3.93 -14.54 -9.43
CA PHE A 217 -3.61 -15.87 -9.96
C PHE A 217 -4.35 -17.02 -9.28
N TRP A 218 -5.00 -16.74 -8.12
CA TRP A 218 -5.65 -17.75 -7.30
C TRP A 218 -7.18 -17.63 -7.27
N ALA A 219 -7.71 -16.41 -7.39
CA ALA A 219 -9.15 -16.14 -7.39
C ALA A 219 -9.59 -15.37 -8.62
N ARG A 220 -10.86 -15.59 -9.01
CA ARG A 220 -11.53 -14.87 -10.11
C ARG A 220 -12.58 -13.89 -9.58
N ASP A 221 -13.10 -14.14 -8.40
CA ASP A 221 -14.06 -13.29 -7.70
C ASP A 221 -13.35 -12.31 -6.76
N LEU A 222 -13.98 -11.17 -6.55
CA LEU A 222 -13.41 -10.07 -5.79
C LEU A 222 -13.15 -10.44 -4.32
N ASN A 223 -14.10 -11.12 -3.67
CA ASN A 223 -13.99 -11.48 -2.26
C ASN A 223 -12.84 -12.49 -2.04
N GLY A 224 -12.72 -13.48 -2.92
CA GLY A 224 -11.61 -14.42 -2.92
C GLY A 224 -10.26 -13.71 -3.12
N MET A 225 -10.20 -12.74 -4.03
CA MET A 225 -8.97 -11.94 -4.24
C MET A 225 -8.57 -11.16 -2.98
N VAL A 226 -9.52 -10.51 -2.33
CA VAL A 226 -9.26 -9.77 -1.07
C VAL A 226 -8.77 -10.71 0.03
N LEU A 227 -9.42 -11.86 0.20
CA LEU A 227 -9.03 -12.85 1.20
C LEU A 227 -7.61 -13.38 0.95
N ILE A 228 -7.32 -13.79 -0.30
CA ILE A 228 -6.01 -14.33 -0.66
C ILE A 228 -4.94 -13.24 -0.54
N ALA A 229 -5.22 -12.01 -0.95
CA ALA A 229 -4.31 -10.89 -0.77
C ALA A 229 -3.98 -10.66 0.72
N ALA A 230 -4.98 -10.69 1.61
CA ALA A 230 -4.75 -10.55 3.05
C ALA A 230 -3.89 -11.71 3.59
N ILE A 231 -4.13 -12.94 3.16
CA ILE A 231 -3.33 -14.11 3.55
C ILE A 231 -1.88 -13.98 3.05
N VAL A 232 -1.68 -13.60 1.81
CA VAL A 232 -0.33 -13.41 1.22
C VAL A 232 0.41 -12.28 1.92
N ALA A 233 -0.25 -11.16 2.20
CA ALA A 233 0.33 -10.04 2.95
C ALA A 233 0.74 -10.47 4.37
N LEU A 234 -0.12 -11.21 5.05
CA LEU A 234 0.15 -11.72 6.39
C LEU A 234 1.30 -12.73 6.40
N LEU A 235 1.23 -13.75 5.56
CA LEU A 235 2.25 -14.80 5.50
C LEU A 235 3.60 -14.25 5.03
N GLY A 236 3.62 -13.39 4.02
CA GLY A 236 4.83 -12.73 3.55
C GLY A 236 5.42 -11.77 4.59
N GLY A 237 4.54 -11.03 5.29
CA GLY A 237 4.94 -10.15 6.38
C GLY A 237 5.54 -10.92 7.57
N VAL A 238 4.85 -11.94 8.07
CA VAL A 238 5.34 -12.79 9.17
C VAL A 238 6.58 -13.56 8.76
N GLY A 239 6.58 -14.16 7.55
CA GLY A 239 7.74 -14.86 7.01
C GLY A 239 8.96 -13.96 6.89
N GLY A 240 8.78 -12.73 6.41
CA GLY A 240 9.83 -11.72 6.34
C GLY A 240 10.35 -11.29 7.72
N LEU A 241 9.47 -11.15 8.73
CA LEU A 241 9.87 -10.87 10.12
C LEU A 241 10.76 -11.99 10.67
N VAL A 242 10.33 -13.24 10.52
CA VAL A 242 11.07 -14.41 11.00
C VAL A 242 12.41 -14.55 10.28
N LEU A 243 12.41 -14.39 8.95
CA LEU A 243 13.64 -14.42 8.15
C LEU A 243 14.62 -13.33 8.56
N SER A 244 14.12 -12.10 8.74
CA SER A 244 14.92 -10.95 9.20
C SER A 244 15.58 -11.21 10.54
N TYR A 245 14.82 -11.78 11.48
CA TYR A 245 15.33 -12.10 12.82
C TYR A 245 16.47 -13.12 12.78
N HIS A 246 16.32 -14.24 12.04
CA HIS A 246 17.32 -15.31 12.01
C HIS A 246 18.52 -15.02 11.10
N ALA A 247 18.31 -14.28 10.00
CA ALA A 247 19.36 -14.00 9.03
C ALA A 247 19.97 -12.60 9.21
N SER A 248 19.56 -11.82 10.22
CA SER A 248 20.02 -10.43 10.47
C SER A 248 19.88 -9.53 9.24
N LEU A 249 18.80 -9.73 8.46
CA LEU A 249 18.50 -8.95 7.27
C LEU A 249 17.61 -7.74 7.59
N PRO A 250 17.64 -6.67 6.77
CA PRO A 250 16.69 -5.56 6.89
C PRO A 250 15.25 -6.08 6.73
N THR A 251 14.39 -5.81 7.72
CA THR A 251 13.07 -6.45 7.84
C THR A 251 12.14 -6.10 6.68
N GLY A 252 12.06 -4.83 6.31
CA GLY A 252 11.18 -4.40 5.23
C GLY A 252 11.51 -5.09 3.90
N PRO A 253 12.75 -5.02 3.39
CA PRO A 253 13.16 -5.76 2.20
C PRO A 253 12.91 -7.27 2.30
N ALA A 254 13.14 -7.90 3.47
CA ALA A 254 12.88 -9.32 3.67
C ALA A 254 11.40 -9.67 3.49
N MET A 255 10.49 -8.83 4.00
CA MET A 255 9.03 -8.99 3.84
C MET A 255 8.61 -8.86 2.37
N ILE A 256 9.10 -7.85 1.67
CA ILE A 256 8.79 -7.65 0.24
C ILE A 256 9.34 -8.78 -0.62
N MET A 257 10.56 -9.26 -0.32
CA MET A 257 11.12 -10.43 -1.02
C MET A 257 10.31 -11.69 -0.76
N ALA A 258 9.85 -11.93 0.45
CA ALA A 258 8.97 -13.06 0.77
C ALA A 258 7.66 -13.01 -0.05
N MET A 259 7.02 -11.83 -0.13
CA MET A 259 5.82 -11.63 -0.96
C MET A 259 6.14 -11.76 -2.45
N GLY A 260 7.30 -11.26 -2.90
CA GLY A 260 7.77 -11.37 -4.28
C GLY A 260 7.98 -12.83 -4.69
N LEU A 261 8.54 -13.67 -3.82
CA LEU A 261 8.66 -15.11 -4.06
C LEU A 261 7.29 -15.80 -4.15
N CYS A 262 6.34 -15.42 -3.29
CA CYS A 262 4.95 -15.88 -3.40
C CYS A 262 4.33 -15.48 -4.74
N PHE A 263 4.58 -14.25 -5.20
CA PHE A 263 4.12 -13.78 -6.51
C PHE A 263 4.73 -14.60 -7.66
N LEU A 264 6.05 -14.76 -7.70
CA LEU A 264 6.72 -15.55 -8.74
C LEU A 264 6.24 -17.00 -8.77
N GLY A 265 6.10 -17.64 -7.61
CA GLY A 265 5.49 -18.97 -7.51
C GLY A 265 4.06 -19.00 -8.05
N SER A 266 3.26 -17.98 -7.74
CA SER A 266 1.87 -17.87 -8.21
C SER A 266 1.76 -17.64 -9.72
N VAL A 267 2.69 -16.91 -10.33
CA VAL A 267 2.77 -16.79 -11.80
C VAL A 267 2.94 -18.15 -12.46
N VAL A 268 3.72 -19.05 -11.87
CA VAL A 268 3.97 -20.38 -12.43
C VAL A 268 2.77 -21.31 -12.18
N VAL A 269 2.31 -21.42 -10.93
CA VAL A 269 1.38 -22.49 -10.47
C VAL A 269 -0.07 -22.02 -10.40
N GLY A 270 -0.34 -20.71 -10.40
CA GLY A 270 -1.66 -20.15 -10.13
C GLY A 270 -2.79 -20.67 -11.05
N PRO A 271 -3.89 -21.20 -10.48
CA PRO A 271 -4.95 -21.84 -11.25
C PRO A 271 -5.80 -20.88 -12.08
N ALA A 272 -5.82 -19.58 -11.72
CA ALA A 272 -6.66 -18.57 -12.35
C ALA A 272 -5.95 -17.75 -13.46
N GLY A 273 -4.81 -18.24 -13.99
CA GLY A 273 -4.09 -17.54 -15.06
C GLY A 273 -2.57 -17.72 -15.02
N GLY A 274 -2.06 -18.63 -14.19
CA GLY A 274 -0.63 -18.98 -14.17
C GLY A 274 -0.20 -19.72 -15.45
N VAL A 275 1.10 -19.72 -15.69
CA VAL A 275 1.70 -20.31 -16.91
C VAL A 275 1.29 -21.78 -17.09
N MET A 276 1.28 -22.57 -16.03
CA MET A 276 0.87 -23.98 -16.08
C MET A 276 -0.62 -24.16 -16.38
N ALA A 277 -1.48 -23.26 -15.89
CA ALA A 277 -2.91 -23.31 -16.18
C ALA A 277 -3.19 -22.94 -17.66
N MET A 278 -2.51 -21.94 -18.19
CA MET A 278 -2.64 -21.53 -19.60
C MET A 278 -2.11 -22.61 -20.56
N SER A 279 -1.01 -23.29 -20.25
CA SER A 279 -0.46 -24.37 -21.07
C SER A 279 -1.39 -25.59 -21.14
N ARG A 280 -2.12 -25.90 -20.05
CA ARG A 280 -3.13 -26.97 -20.03
C ARG A 280 -4.37 -26.59 -20.86
N ALA A 281 -4.83 -25.35 -20.77
CA ALA A 281 -5.98 -24.87 -21.55
C ALA A 281 -5.70 -24.82 -23.05
N GLY A 282 -4.47 -24.52 -23.48
CA GLY A 282 -4.04 -24.55 -24.90
C GLY A 282 -4.06 -25.93 -25.49
N ARG A 283 -3.72 -26.97 -24.74
CA ARG A 283 -3.74 -28.38 -25.21
C ARG A 283 -5.15 -28.91 -25.49
N HIS A 284 -6.19 -28.41 -24.85
CA HIS A 284 -7.58 -28.81 -25.07
C HIS A 284 -8.25 -28.10 -26.27
N ARG A 285 -7.60 -27.10 -26.87
CA ARG A 285 -8.13 -26.39 -28.06
C ARG A 285 -7.58 -26.89 -29.41
N THR A 286 -6.56 -27.74 -29.38
CA THR A 286 -5.89 -28.30 -30.57
C THR A 286 -6.13 -29.80 -30.75
N GLY A 287 -6.99 -30.42 -29.98
CA GLY A 287 -7.55 -31.76 -30.15
C GLY A 287 -9.06 -31.65 -30.41
#